data_a570e8e62a204b9636e78a45f8da75c9
#
_entry.id   a570e8e62a204b9636e78a45f8da75c9
#
_cell.length_a   1.000
_cell.length_b   1.000
_cell.length_c   1.000
_cell.angle_alpha   90.00
_cell.angle_beta   90.00
_cell.angle_gamma   90.00
#
_symmetry.space_group_name_H-M   'P 1'
#
loop_
_entity.id
_entity.type
_entity.pdbx_description
1 polymer ?
#
loop_
_entity_poly.entity_id
_entity_poly.type
_entity_poly.pdbx_seq_one_letter_code
_entity_poly.pdbx_strand_id
1 'polypeptide(L)'
;MDMKKNLWNKYTDEQLKELSDVTEQYKNCLNECKTEREAIEFTIEKAKEAGFKDLKEVISEGKKLNTGDRVYACCMNKSIALFQIGKEPISYGMNILAAHVDSPRLDIKRNPLYETDGLAYLDAHYYGGLKKYQWVAEPLALHGVIAVSYTHLTLPTILRV
;
A
#
# COMPACT_ATOMS: atom_id res chain seq x y z
N MET A 1 25.89 34.89 1.86
CA MET A 1 25.43 33.50 1.79
C MET A 1 23.89 33.55 1.75
N ASP A 2 23.29 33.47 0.55
CA ASP A 2 21.86 33.57 0.41
C ASP A 2 21.22 32.32 1.06
N MET A 3 20.59 32.51 2.21
CA MET A 3 19.77 31.47 2.79
C MET A 3 18.68 31.14 1.77
N LYS A 4 18.70 29.94 1.18
CA LYS A 4 17.63 29.44 0.31
C LYS A 4 16.31 29.67 1.03
N LYS A 5 15.49 30.60 0.52
CA LYS A 5 14.19 30.90 1.11
C LYS A 5 13.40 29.59 1.25
N ASN A 6 12.98 29.27 2.46
CA ASN A 6 12.18 28.11 2.76
C ASN A 6 10.92 28.11 1.86
N LEU A 7 10.63 26.99 1.21
CA LEU A 7 9.48 26.86 0.31
C LEU A 7 8.14 27.12 1.02
N TRP A 8 8.04 26.79 2.30
CA TRP A 8 6.84 27.06 3.11
C TRP A 8 6.41 28.53 3.09
N ASN A 9 7.39 29.46 2.98
CA ASN A 9 7.10 30.90 2.93
C ASN A 9 6.67 31.37 1.52
N LYS A 10 6.55 30.45 0.55
CA LYS A 10 6.16 30.76 -0.82
C LYS A 10 4.79 30.23 -1.20
N TYR A 11 4.23 29.34 -0.39
CA TYR A 11 2.91 28.77 -0.64
C TYR A 11 1.81 29.80 -0.35
N THR A 12 0.79 29.82 -1.20
CA THR A 12 -0.45 30.55 -0.92
C THR A 12 -1.31 29.75 0.05
N ASP A 13 -2.32 30.38 0.63
CA ASP A 13 -3.24 29.73 1.57
C ASP A 13 -3.99 28.56 0.91
N GLU A 14 -4.33 28.68 -0.39
CA GLU A 14 -4.95 27.61 -1.15
C GLU A 14 -4.00 26.42 -1.31
N GLN A 15 -2.71 26.68 -1.62
CA GLN A 15 -1.70 25.63 -1.75
C GLN A 15 -1.41 24.94 -0.41
N LEU A 16 -1.45 25.68 0.71
CA LEU A 16 -1.29 25.11 2.05
C LEU A 16 -2.49 24.22 2.42
N LYS A 17 -3.71 24.59 2.00
CA LYS A 17 -4.89 23.76 2.17
C LYS A 17 -4.80 22.48 1.35
N GLU A 18 -4.45 22.56 0.07
CA GLU A 18 -4.27 21.39 -0.79
C GLU A 18 -3.18 20.45 -0.23
N LEU A 19 -2.07 21.00 0.25
CA LEU A 19 -1.01 20.24 0.91
C LEU A 19 -1.51 19.51 2.16
N SER A 20 -2.36 20.18 2.97
CA SER A 20 -2.98 19.57 4.15
C SER A 20 -3.88 18.40 3.77
N ASP A 21 -4.72 18.58 2.75
CA ASP A 21 -5.64 17.53 2.28
C ASP A 21 -4.89 16.31 1.75
N VAL A 22 -3.82 16.51 0.98
CA VAL A 22 -2.94 15.43 0.51
C VAL A 22 -2.24 14.73 1.68
N THR A 23 -1.79 15.50 2.67
CA THR A 23 -1.12 14.95 3.85
C THR A 23 -2.06 14.08 4.68
N GLU A 24 -3.31 14.49 4.87
CA GLU A 24 -4.30 13.69 5.61
C GLU A 24 -4.66 12.40 4.85
N GLN A 25 -4.81 12.46 3.52
CA GLN A 25 -5.01 11.26 2.71
C GLN A 25 -3.83 10.29 2.83
N TYR A 26 -2.59 10.81 2.83
CA TYR A 26 -1.39 10.00 3.01
C TYR A 26 -1.31 9.34 4.40
N LYS A 27 -1.63 10.09 5.46
CA LYS A 27 -1.71 9.55 6.82
C LYS A 27 -2.74 8.42 6.92
N ASN A 28 -3.92 8.62 6.34
CA ASN A 28 -4.96 7.60 6.31
C ASN A 28 -4.50 6.34 5.58
N CYS A 29 -3.85 6.49 4.43
CA CYS A 29 -3.24 5.37 3.72
C CYS A 29 -2.23 4.62 4.59
N LEU A 30 -1.33 5.32 5.28
CA LEU A 30 -0.36 4.71 6.18
C LEU A 30 -1.00 4.02 7.40
N ASN A 31 -2.13 4.53 7.88
CA ASN A 31 -2.87 3.93 8.99
C ASN A 31 -3.57 2.63 8.59
N GLU A 32 -4.11 2.56 7.39
CA GLU A 32 -4.86 1.41 6.90
C GLU A 32 -3.97 0.35 6.25
N CYS A 33 -2.90 0.77 5.59
CA CYS A 33 -2.03 -0.10 4.81
C CYS A 33 -0.78 -0.53 5.60
N LYS A 34 -0.85 -1.62 6.33
CA LYS A 34 0.29 -2.18 7.08
C LYS A 34 1.02 -3.28 6.33
N THR A 35 0.36 -3.92 5.37
CA THR A 35 0.90 -4.98 4.51
C THR A 35 0.74 -4.63 3.04
N GLU A 36 1.47 -5.31 2.17
CA GLU A 36 1.36 -5.15 0.72
C GLU A 36 -0.08 -5.42 0.23
N ARG A 37 -0.77 -6.39 0.84
CA ARG A 37 -2.15 -6.75 0.46
C ARG A 37 -3.12 -5.63 0.78
N GLU A 38 -3.04 -5.07 1.98
CA GLU A 38 -3.87 -3.94 2.39
C GLU A 38 -3.60 -2.71 1.52
N ALA A 39 -2.33 -2.44 1.18
CA ALA A 39 -1.98 -1.35 0.27
C ALA A 39 -2.56 -1.54 -1.14
N ILE A 40 -2.56 -2.78 -1.65
CA ILE A 40 -3.15 -3.08 -2.96
C ILE A 40 -4.68 -2.97 -2.92
N GLU A 41 -5.34 -3.48 -1.89
CA GLU A 41 -6.80 -3.37 -1.70
C GLU A 41 -7.22 -1.90 -1.63
N PHE A 42 -6.56 -1.08 -0.81
CA PHE A 42 -6.77 0.36 -0.75
C PHE A 42 -6.57 1.03 -2.11
N THR A 43 -5.51 0.66 -2.83
CA THR A 43 -5.22 1.22 -4.17
C THR A 43 -6.30 0.84 -5.17
N ILE A 44 -6.83 -0.39 -5.13
CA ILE A 44 -7.92 -0.83 -6.00
C ILE A 44 -9.19 -0.02 -5.74
N GLU A 45 -9.53 0.23 -4.47
CA GLU A 45 -10.70 1.05 -4.11
C GLU A 45 -10.56 2.47 -4.68
N LYS A 46 -9.41 3.11 -4.46
CA LYS A 46 -9.11 4.43 -5.02
C LYS A 46 -9.09 4.46 -6.54
N ALA A 47 -8.58 3.41 -7.17
CA ALA A 47 -8.61 3.28 -8.62
C ALA A 47 -10.05 3.18 -9.14
N LYS A 48 -10.91 2.40 -8.50
CA LYS A 48 -12.35 2.30 -8.85
C LYS A 48 -13.07 3.63 -8.69
N GLU A 49 -12.84 4.35 -7.59
CA GLU A 49 -13.35 5.72 -7.39
C GLU A 49 -12.92 6.66 -8.51
N ALA A 50 -11.69 6.51 -9.01
CA ALA A 50 -11.15 7.28 -10.13
C ALA A 50 -11.58 6.76 -11.52
N GLY A 51 -12.47 5.76 -11.59
CA GLY A 51 -13.03 5.24 -12.84
C GLY A 51 -12.17 4.19 -13.54
N PHE A 52 -11.20 3.59 -12.87
CA PHE A 52 -10.46 2.44 -13.38
C PHE A 52 -11.30 1.17 -13.31
N LYS A 53 -11.20 0.32 -14.33
CA LYS A 53 -11.87 -0.98 -14.44
C LYS A 53 -10.86 -2.12 -14.30
N ASP A 54 -11.28 -3.26 -13.79
CA ASP A 54 -10.42 -4.44 -13.78
C ASP A 54 -10.15 -4.90 -15.22
N LEU A 55 -8.88 -5.02 -15.57
CA LEU A 55 -8.48 -5.46 -16.92
C LEU A 55 -8.98 -6.89 -17.22
N LYS A 56 -9.09 -7.75 -16.22
CA LYS A 56 -9.61 -9.12 -16.41
C LYS A 56 -11.08 -9.10 -16.83
N GLU A 57 -11.88 -8.21 -16.22
CA GLU A 57 -13.29 -8.05 -16.58
C GLU A 57 -13.42 -7.52 -18.02
N VAL A 58 -12.65 -6.51 -18.39
CA VAL A 58 -12.64 -5.93 -19.74
C VAL A 58 -12.28 -7.00 -20.79
N ILE A 59 -11.28 -7.84 -20.49
CA ILE A 59 -10.87 -8.95 -21.38
C ILE A 59 -11.97 -9.99 -21.49
N SER A 60 -12.59 -10.38 -20.38
CA SER A 60 -13.67 -11.40 -20.37
C SER A 60 -14.91 -10.95 -21.17
N GLU A 61 -15.15 -9.65 -21.20
CA GLU A 61 -16.22 -9.04 -21.99
C GLU A 61 -15.87 -8.87 -23.48
N GLY A 62 -14.64 -9.22 -23.88
CA GLY A 62 -14.15 -9.03 -25.26
C GLY A 62 -14.04 -7.59 -25.70
N LYS A 63 -14.02 -6.64 -24.78
CA LYS A 63 -13.94 -5.22 -25.07
C LYS A 63 -12.53 -4.79 -25.45
N LYS A 64 -12.43 -3.90 -26.43
CA LYS A 64 -11.18 -3.22 -26.79
C LYS A 64 -11.04 -1.95 -25.97
N LEU A 65 -9.81 -1.64 -25.58
CA LEU A 65 -9.49 -0.38 -24.91
C LEU A 65 -9.35 0.74 -25.95
N ASN A 66 -9.88 1.91 -25.62
CA ASN A 66 -9.84 3.12 -26.41
C ASN A 66 -9.02 4.19 -25.68
N THR A 67 -8.64 5.22 -26.40
CA THR A 67 -8.00 6.43 -25.84
C THR A 67 -8.83 7.00 -24.69
N GLY A 68 -8.18 7.21 -23.55
CA GLY A 68 -8.81 7.72 -22.33
C GLY A 68 -9.31 6.64 -21.37
N ASP A 69 -9.41 5.37 -21.80
CA ASP A 69 -9.79 4.28 -20.92
C ASP A 69 -8.76 4.08 -19.81
N ARG A 70 -9.26 3.73 -18.64
CA ARG A 70 -8.49 3.48 -17.44
C ARG A 70 -8.73 2.05 -16.97
N VAL A 71 -7.65 1.29 -16.82
CA VAL A 71 -7.73 -0.09 -16.33
C VAL A 71 -6.64 -0.37 -15.31
N TYR A 72 -6.89 -1.33 -14.44
CA TYR A 72 -5.87 -1.86 -13.53
C TYR A 72 -5.72 -3.36 -13.67
N ALA A 73 -4.52 -3.84 -13.42
CA ALA A 73 -4.21 -5.26 -13.33
C ALA A 73 -3.54 -5.55 -11.99
N CYS A 74 -4.13 -6.47 -11.23
CA CYS A 74 -3.63 -6.89 -9.93
C CYS A 74 -3.01 -8.29 -10.03
N CYS A 75 -1.85 -8.48 -9.41
CA CYS A 75 -1.16 -9.76 -9.32
C CYS A 75 -1.07 -10.20 -7.85
N MET A 76 -1.76 -11.32 -7.52
CA MET A 76 -1.72 -12.00 -6.22
C MET A 76 -2.04 -11.11 -4.99
N ASN A 77 -2.72 -9.98 -5.18
CA ASN A 77 -2.91 -8.92 -4.17
C ASN A 77 -1.59 -8.41 -3.54
N LYS A 78 -0.51 -8.43 -4.30
CA LYS A 78 0.80 -7.94 -3.83
C LYS A 78 1.43 -6.90 -4.74
N SER A 79 0.93 -6.78 -5.95
CA SER A 79 1.33 -5.73 -6.90
C SER A 79 0.17 -5.33 -7.78
N ILE A 80 0.19 -4.10 -8.23
CA ILE A 80 -0.84 -3.53 -9.10
C ILE A 80 -0.17 -2.66 -10.17
N ALA A 81 -0.74 -2.71 -11.37
CA ALA A 81 -0.41 -1.77 -12.43
C ALA A 81 -1.67 -1.05 -12.87
N LEU A 82 -1.58 0.26 -12.99
CA LEU A 82 -2.65 1.15 -13.43
C LEU A 82 -2.28 1.72 -14.78
N PHE A 83 -3.20 1.65 -15.74
CA PHE A 83 -2.98 2.12 -17.10
C PHE A 83 -4.03 3.15 -17.47
N GLN A 84 -3.58 4.26 -18.03
CA GLN A 84 -4.45 5.19 -18.75
C GLN A 84 -4.01 5.19 -20.22
N ILE A 85 -4.93 4.85 -21.12
CA ILE A 85 -4.65 4.73 -22.53
C ILE A 85 -4.50 6.12 -23.14
N GLY A 86 -3.33 6.39 -23.68
CA GLY A 86 -2.99 7.66 -24.33
C GLY A 86 -3.58 7.79 -25.73
N LYS A 87 -3.33 8.94 -26.36
CA LYS A 87 -3.71 9.22 -27.75
C LYS A 87 -2.73 8.60 -28.75
N GLU A 88 -1.44 8.59 -28.36
CA GLU A 88 -0.38 8.08 -29.22
C GLU A 88 -0.21 6.55 -29.06
N PRO A 89 0.19 5.85 -30.12
CA PRO A 89 0.51 4.43 -30.03
C PRO A 89 1.59 4.13 -28.99
N ILE A 90 1.44 3.02 -28.28
CA ILE A 90 2.40 2.57 -27.24
C ILE A 90 3.83 2.40 -27.80
N SER A 91 3.97 2.16 -29.10
CA SER A 91 5.26 2.09 -29.81
C SER A 91 6.07 3.40 -29.74
N TYR A 92 5.43 4.52 -29.47
CA TYR A 92 6.10 5.82 -29.28
C TYR A 92 6.58 6.03 -27.86
N GLY A 93 6.31 5.09 -26.99
CA GLY A 93 6.72 5.11 -25.59
C GLY A 93 5.56 5.28 -24.62
N MET A 94 5.90 5.27 -23.33
CA MET A 94 4.96 5.49 -22.24
C MET A 94 5.66 6.20 -21.08
N ASN A 95 4.89 6.91 -20.28
CA ASN A 95 5.36 7.44 -19.01
C ASN A 95 5.08 6.40 -17.91
N ILE A 96 6.11 6.00 -17.18
CA ILE A 96 6.01 5.01 -16.10
C ILE A 96 6.33 5.69 -14.77
N LEU A 97 5.39 5.60 -13.83
CA LEU A 97 5.59 5.95 -12.43
C LEU A 97 5.60 4.65 -11.63
N ALA A 98 6.62 4.44 -10.83
CA ALA A 98 6.76 3.23 -10.03
C ALA A 98 7.08 3.58 -8.57
N ALA A 99 6.49 2.83 -7.65
CA ALA A 99 6.75 2.91 -6.23
C ALA A 99 6.64 1.52 -5.60
N HIS A 100 7.36 1.28 -4.51
CA HIS A 100 7.18 0.07 -3.71
C HIS A 100 5.96 0.23 -2.79
N VAL A 101 5.36 -0.90 -2.39
CA VAL A 101 4.16 -0.95 -1.52
C VAL A 101 4.44 -1.59 -0.16
N ASP A 102 5.63 -2.14 0.05
CA ASP A 102 6.06 -2.70 1.32
C ASP A 102 6.55 -1.61 2.29
N SER A 103 6.41 -1.88 3.58
CA SER A 103 6.83 -0.99 4.66
C SER A 103 7.70 -1.75 5.66
N PRO A 104 8.61 -1.07 6.38
CA PRO A 104 9.34 -1.67 7.49
C PRO A 104 8.39 -2.21 8.57
N ARG A 105 8.64 -3.44 9.04
CA ARG A 105 7.79 -4.15 10.00
C ARG A 105 8.55 -5.25 10.72
N LEU A 106 7.88 -5.90 11.67
CA LEU A 106 8.31 -7.18 12.22
C LEU A 106 7.54 -8.30 11.54
N ASP A 107 8.25 -9.25 10.93
CA ASP A 107 7.67 -10.45 10.35
C ASP A 107 7.74 -11.61 11.36
N ILE A 108 6.65 -12.36 11.47
CA ILE A 108 6.56 -13.54 12.31
C ILE A 108 7.30 -14.69 11.62
N LYS A 109 8.15 -15.42 12.36
CA LYS A 109 8.88 -16.59 11.85
C LYS A 109 7.92 -17.78 11.63
N ARG A 110 8.41 -18.83 10.95
CA ARG A 110 7.59 -19.99 10.54
C ARG A 110 6.97 -20.76 11.71
N ASN A 111 7.70 -20.92 12.82
CA ASN A 111 7.24 -21.58 14.05
C ASN A 111 7.38 -20.57 15.19
N PRO A 112 6.50 -19.56 15.25
CA PRO A 112 6.78 -18.37 16.03
C PRO A 112 6.41 -18.52 17.50
N LEU A 113 5.41 -19.35 17.81
CA LEU A 113 4.83 -19.42 19.15
C LEU A 113 5.63 -20.35 20.04
N TYR A 114 6.10 -19.83 21.15
CA TYR A 114 6.72 -20.61 22.21
C TYR A 114 6.36 -20.05 23.59
N GLU A 115 6.51 -20.87 24.61
CA GLU A 115 6.29 -20.51 26.01
C GLU A 115 7.59 -20.54 26.77
N THR A 116 7.82 -19.57 27.63
CA THR A 116 8.83 -19.60 28.67
C THR A 116 8.38 -18.75 29.85
N ASP A 117 8.67 -19.22 31.07
CA ASP A 117 8.32 -18.54 32.31
C ASP A 117 6.82 -18.18 32.45
N GLY A 118 5.93 -19.01 31.90
CA GLY A 118 4.48 -18.80 31.93
C GLY A 118 3.97 -17.70 31.01
N LEU A 119 4.81 -17.22 30.07
CA LEU A 119 4.46 -16.23 29.07
C LEU A 119 4.53 -16.84 27.67
N ALA A 120 3.59 -16.45 26.83
CA ALA A 120 3.59 -16.79 25.40
C ALA A 120 4.36 -15.75 24.61
N TYR A 121 5.27 -16.20 23.76
CA TYR A 121 6.10 -15.36 22.91
C TYR A 121 5.85 -15.67 21.44
N LEU A 122 5.94 -14.61 20.61
CA LEU A 122 5.97 -14.73 19.16
C LEU A 122 7.39 -14.38 18.68
N ASP A 123 8.10 -15.38 18.14
CA ASP A 123 9.41 -15.16 17.54
C ASP A 123 9.26 -14.43 16.20
N ALA A 124 9.93 -13.30 16.09
CA ALA A 124 9.83 -12.41 14.94
C ALA A 124 11.23 -12.01 14.44
N HIS A 125 11.29 -11.52 13.23
CA HIS A 125 12.46 -10.83 12.71
C HIS A 125 12.05 -9.49 12.07
N TYR A 126 12.97 -8.54 12.02
CA TYR A 126 12.71 -7.27 11.39
C TYR A 126 12.83 -7.36 9.86
N TYR A 127 11.97 -6.62 9.17
CA TYR A 127 11.98 -6.40 7.73
C TYR A 127 12.18 -4.92 7.43
N GLY A 128 13.15 -4.62 6.55
CA GLY A 128 13.50 -3.23 6.20
C GLY A 128 14.31 -2.52 7.27
N GLY A 129 14.42 -1.21 7.15
CA GLY A 129 15.19 -0.37 8.07
C GLY A 129 14.37 0.05 9.29
N LEU A 130 14.56 -0.62 10.41
CA LEU A 130 13.92 -0.28 11.68
C LEU A 130 14.90 0.39 12.64
N LYS A 131 14.45 1.44 13.30
CA LYS A 131 15.09 1.95 14.52
C LYS A 131 14.69 1.06 15.70
N LYS A 132 15.38 -0.06 15.86
CA LYS A 132 15.01 -1.14 16.79
C LYS A 132 14.67 -0.65 18.19
N TYR A 133 15.40 0.33 18.71
CA TYR A 133 15.19 0.89 20.06
C TYR A 133 13.81 1.54 20.25
N GLN A 134 13.14 1.96 19.16
CA GLN A 134 11.78 2.53 19.24
C GLN A 134 10.69 1.45 19.30
N TRP A 135 11.02 0.20 18.96
CA TRP A 135 10.06 -0.90 18.83
C TRP A 135 10.01 -1.85 20.04
N VAL A 136 10.90 -1.64 21.02
CA VAL A 136 11.10 -2.58 22.14
C VAL A 136 9.91 -2.64 23.10
N ALA A 137 9.15 -1.55 23.25
CA ALA A 137 8.07 -1.46 24.23
C ALA A 137 6.76 -0.91 23.64
N GLU A 138 6.65 -0.92 22.31
CA GLU A 138 5.43 -0.43 21.64
C GLU A 138 4.39 -1.55 21.52
N PRO A 139 3.10 -1.27 21.80
CA PRO A 139 2.03 -2.21 21.49
C PRO A 139 1.95 -2.40 19.97
N LEU A 140 1.95 -3.65 19.52
CA LEU A 140 1.95 -3.97 18.12
C LEU A 140 0.60 -4.59 17.72
N ALA A 141 0.16 -4.32 16.49
CA ALA A 141 -0.95 -5.01 15.86
C ALA A 141 -0.44 -6.16 14.98
N LEU A 142 -1.19 -7.23 14.91
CA LEU A 142 -0.91 -8.35 14.02
C LEU A 142 -1.75 -8.21 12.75
N HIS A 143 -1.08 -8.07 11.61
CA HIS A 143 -1.70 -8.00 10.28
C HIS A 143 -1.21 -9.16 9.43
N GLY A 144 -2.08 -9.74 8.62
CA GLY A 144 -1.68 -10.83 7.74
C GLY A 144 -2.83 -11.64 7.19
N VAL A 145 -2.48 -12.78 6.61
CA VAL A 145 -3.45 -13.75 6.07
C VAL A 145 -3.08 -15.14 6.59
N ILE A 146 -4.11 -15.92 6.92
CA ILE A 146 -3.94 -17.35 7.20
C ILE A 146 -4.34 -18.09 5.92
N ALA A 147 -3.37 -18.80 5.34
CA ALA A 147 -3.62 -19.68 4.20
C ALA A 147 -3.90 -21.08 4.71
N VAL A 148 -5.11 -21.59 4.45
CA VAL A 148 -5.49 -22.98 4.67
C VAL A 148 -5.75 -23.66 3.33
N SER A 149 -5.66 -24.98 3.25
CA SER A 149 -5.67 -25.72 2.00
C SER A 149 -6.94 -25.53 1.13
N TYR A 150 -7.99 -24.95 1.66
CA TYR A 150 -9.29 -24.75 0.99
C TYR A 150 -9.90 -23.36 1.21
N THR A 151 -9.31 -22.48 2.03
CA THR A 151 -9.87 -21.15 2.28
C THR A 151 -8.75 -20.15 2.62
N HIS A 152 -8.78 -18.97 2.01
CA HIS A 152 -7.98 -17.83 2.45
C HIS A 152 -8.83 -17.02 3.44
N LEU A 153 -8.45 -17.03 4.70
CA LEU A 153 -9.03 -16.13 5.70
C LEU A 153 -8.09 -14.93 5.83
N THR A 154 -8.58 -13.77 5.45
CA THR A 154 -7.98 -12.51 5.85
C THR A 154 -8.33 -12.26 7.30
N LEU A 155 -7.33 -12.04 8.12
CA LEU A 155 -7.52 -11.55 9.49
C LEU A 155 -7.34 -10.03 9.49
N PRO A 156 -8.42 -9.24 9.57
CA PRO A 156 -8.32 -7.94 10.15
C PRO A 156 -8.41 -8.13 11.67
N THR A 157 -7.31 -8.51 12.31
CA THR A 157 -7.33 -8.68 13.75
C THR A 157 -6.34 -7.71 14.35
N ILE A 158 -6.87 -6.63 14.89
CA ILE A 158 -6.16 -5.80 15.86
C ILE A 158 -6.12 -6.61 17.16
N LEU A 159 -5.12 -7.43 17.33
CA LEU A 159 -4.73 -7.93 18.64
C LEU A 159 -3.85 -6.85 19.26
N ARG A 160 -4.41 -6.04 20.13
CA ARG A 160 -3.61 -5.21 21.04
C ARG A 160 -3.13 -6.11 22.17
N VAL A 161 -1.86 -6.41 22.17
CA VAL A 161 -1.17 -7.05 23.30
C VAL A 161 -0.53 -5.96 24.13
#